data_5e0822ce6e0dcc31589067c95cccbffe
#
_entry.id   5e0822ce6e0dcc31589067c95cccbffe
#
_cell.length_a   1.000
_cell.length_b   1.000
_cell.length_c   1.000
_cell.angle_alpha   90.00
_cell.angle_beta   90.00
_cell.angle_gamma   90.00
#
_symmetry.space_group_name_H-M   'P 1'
#
loop_
_entity.id
_entity.type
_entity.pdbx_description
1 polymer ?
#
loop_
_entity_poly.entity_id
_entity_poly.type
_entity_poly.pdbx_seq_one_letter_code
_entity_poly.pdbx_strand_id
1 'polypeptide(L)'
;MKRLVPLVLMLTFFGFSLEAAKIRLKPGQSLQTAVDQASSGDTLIFSTGTYLVSGVTIRKPLSLIGENYPVMDGENKGNIFLIAAENVLVRGLKFIRTGKSNMDDSAAIKFFDSKNCTVEDNILEDTFFGLHFSNSSNLTIRNNKVKASATREFEVGNGIHLWKCKDNLIEKNEVSGHRDGIYLEFVTNSLAKENFIQGNMRYGLHFMFSHDNTYLRNTFKRNGAGVAVMYTKNVTMQENRFEENWGSSAYGILLKDISDSKVIGNVFQKNTVGIYMEGSSRIDFKENSFKENGWALKLMASCDQNLFQANNFSGNTFDISTNGNLVLNQLKENYWDKYEGYDLNRDKIGDVPYRPINLYSVIVEKIPASVMLWRSFLVTLLDRMEKILPTMTPDEMIDQSPKMRPYDFG
;
A
#
# COMPACT_ATOMS: atom_id res chain seq x y z
N MET A 1 -65.18 -22.59 52.23
CA MET A 1 -64.47 -21.96 51.10
C MET A 1 -63.03 -21.61 51.54
N LYS A 2 -62.06 -22.49 51.22
CA LYS A 2 -60.65 -22.22 51.52
C LYS A 2 -59.99 -21.54 50.28
N ARG A 3 -59.51 -20.34 50.45
CA ARG A 3 -58.78 -19.58 49.39
C ARG A 3 -57.32 -20.11 49.35
N LEU A 4 -56.90 -20.70 48.22
CA LEU A 4 -55.50 -20.95 47.90
C LEU A 4 -54.84 -19.64 47.44
N VAL A 5 -53.79 -19.26 48.10
CA VAL A 5 -52.92 -18.15 47.69
C VAL A 5 -51.78 -18.79 46.84
N PRO A 6 -51.56 -18.41 45.58
CA PRO A 6 -50.44 -18.93 44.82
C PRO A 6 -49.12 -18.26 45.27
N LEU A 7 -48.16 -19.05 45.69
CA LEU A 7 -46.79 -18.64 46.00
C LEU A 7 -46.05 -18.41 44.67
N VAL A 8 -45.85 -17.13 44.29
CA VAL A 8 -45.01 -16.78 43.13
C VAL A 8 -43.55 -16.84 43.57
N LEU A 9 -42.85 -17.86 43.14
CA LEU A 9 -41.39 -17.99 43.34
C LEU A 9 -40.66 -17.08 42.36
N MET A 10 -40.16 -15.93 42.83
CA MET A 10 -39.39 -14.97 42.07
C MET A 10 -37.93 -15.48 41.99
N LEU A 11 -37.57 -16.16 40.87
CA LEU A 11 -36.21 -16.54 40.56
C LEU A 11 -35.41 -15.27 40.18
N THR A 12 -34.66 -14.73 41.13
CA THR A 12 -33.67 -13.70 40.86
C THR A 12 -32.45 -14.37 40.16
N PHE A 13 -32.32 -14.18 38.84
CA PHE A 13 -31.10 -14.47 38.14
C PHE A 13 -30.04 -13.48 38.58
N PHE A 14 -29.15 -13.86 39.48
CA PHE A 14 -27.87 -13.19 39.69
C PHE A 14 -27.01 -13.47 38.45
N GLY A 15 -27.00 -12.55 37.52
CA GLY A 15 -26.01 -12.53 36.45
C GLY A 15 -24.61 -12.29 37.07
N PHE A 16 -23.85 -13.33 37.29
CA PHE A 16 -22.44 -13.20 37.56
C PHE A 16 -21.81 -12.66 36.27
N SER A 17 -21.48 -11.36 36.21
CA SER A 17 -20.51 -10.88 35.25
C SER A 17 -19.15 -11.49 35.65
N LEU A 18 -18.72 -12.54 34.94
CA LEU A 18 -17.34 -12.99 35.05
C LEU A 18 -16.46 -11.82 34.58
N GLU A 19 -15.75 -11.17 35.49
CA GLU A 19 -14.67 -10.28 35.14
C GLU A 19 -13.59 -11.08 34.39
N ALA A 20 -13.10 -10.51 33.26
CA ALA A 20 -12.04 -11.10 32.48
C ALA A 20 -10.76 -11.28 33.33
N ALA A 21 -10.29 -12.50 33.51
CA ALA A 21 -9.12 -12.79 34.31
C ALA A 21 -7.83 -12.35 33.61
N LYS A 22 -6.82 -11.98 34.40
CA LYS A 22 -5.46 -11.71 33.93
C LYS A 22 -4.56 -12.87 34.32
N ILE A 23 -4.13 -13.66 33.35
CA ILE A 23 -3.30 -14.84 33.53
C ILE A 23 -1.87 -14.50 33.11
N ARG A 24 -0.95 -14.51 34.04
CA ARG A 24 0.47 -14.24 33.76
C ARG A 24 1.23 -15.49 33.41
N LEU A 25 1.90 -15.49 32.26
CA LEU A 25 2.69 -16.60 31.74
C LEU A 25 4.18 -16.30 31.86
N LYS A 26 4.96 -17.36 32.10
CA LYS A 26 6.43 -17.32 32.14
C LYS A 26 7.01 -18.24 31.05
N PRO A 27 8.23 -17.96 30.55
CA PRO A 27 8.93 -18.89 29.66
C PRO A 27 8.95 -20.32 30.19
N GLY A 28 8.84 -21.32 29.29
CA GLY A 28 8.79 -22.73 29.64
C GLY A 28 7.39 -23.28 29.92
N GLN A 29 6.37 -22.46 30.09
CA GLN A 29 4.99 -22.91 30.22
C GLN A 29 4.39 -23.23 28.83
N SER A 30 3.53 -24.26 28.78
CA SER A 30 2.80 -24.62 27.54
C SER A 30 1.79 -23.53 27.24
N LEU A 31 2.02 -22.80 26.15
CA LEU A 31 1.14 -21.72 25.71
C LEU A 31 -0.22 -22.26 25.24
N GLN A 32 -0.26 -23.40 24.54
CA GLN A 32 -1.52 -24.00 24.12
C GLN A 32 -2.39 -24.38 25.33
N THR A 33 -1.78 -24.98 26.37
CA THR A 33 -2.50 -25.31 27.59
C THR A 33 -3.08 -24.06 28.27
N ALA A 34 -2.33 -22.98 28.33
CA ALA A 34 -2.82 -21.73 28.90
C ALA A 34 -3.98 -21.13 28.08
N VAL A 35 -3.88 -21.17 26.74
CA VAL A 35 -4.96 -20.76 25.84
C VAL A 35 -6.20 -21.62 26.04
N ASP A 36 -6.05 -22.93 26.18
CA ASP A 36 -7.18 -23.86 26.33
C ASP A 36 -7.91 -23.67 27.67
N GLN A 37 -7.17 -23.40 28.75
CA GLN A 37 -7.71 -23.17 30.11
C GLN A 37 -8.31 -21.78 30.30
N ALA A 38 -7.88 -20.76 29.53
CA ALA A 38 -8.41 -19.42 29.62
C ALA A 38 -9.90 -19.38 29.21
N SER A 39 -10.67 -18.54 29.86
CA SER A 39 -12.06 -18.23 29.50
C SER A 39 -12.12 -17.17 28.40
N SER A 40 -13.25 -17.13 27.67
CA SER A 40 -13.50 -16.07 26.68
C SER A 40 -13.41 -14.68 27.30
N GLY A 41 -12.65 -13.80 26.73
CA GLY A 41 -12.41 -12.43 27.23
C GLY A 41 -11.19 -12.29 28.14
N ASP A 42 -10.58 -13.38 28.58
CA ASP A 42 -9.38 -13.33 29.43
C ASP A 42 -8.18 -12.68 28.74
N THR A 43 -7.28 -12.18 29.58
CA THR A 43 -6.00 -11.58 29.15
C THR A 43 -4.84 -12.47 29.54
N LEU A 44 -4.09 -12.97 28.56
CA LEU A 44 -2.82 -13.65 28.76
C LEU A 44 -1.68 -12.64 28.72
N ILE A 45 -0.97 -12.47 29.83
CA ILE A 45 0.15 -11.53 29.98
C ILE A 45 1.46 -12.31 29.92
N PHE A 46 2.26 -12.05 28.89
CA PHE A 46 3.56 -12.70 28.71
C PHE A 46 4.66 -11.90 29.40
N SER A 47 5.28 -12.48 30.39
CA SER A 47 6.47 -11.92 31.04
C SER A 47 7.67 -11.91 30.09
N THR A 48 8.62 -11.01 30.29
CA THR A 48 9.86 -10.95 29.51
C THR A 48 10.57 -12.29 29.44
N GLY A 49 11.07 -12.66 28.26
CA GLY A 49 11.81 -13.89 27.98
C GLY A 49 11.47 -14.50 26.64
N THR A 50 12.00 -15.70 26.37
CA THR A 50 11.77 -16.41 25.10
C THR A 50 10.82 -17.58 25.33
N TYR A 51 9.78 -17.64 24.50
CA TYR A 51 8.80 -18.71 24.43
C TYR A 51 9.03 -19.48 23.14
N LEU A 52 9.33 -20.77 23.25
CA LEU A 52 9.39 -21.67 22.10
C LEU A 52 7.96 -22.04 21.72
N VAL A 53 7.48 -21.58 20.56
CA VAL A 53 6.06 -21.59 20.23
C VAL A 53 5.87 -21.95 18.76
N SER A 54 5.15 -23.01 18.50
CA SER A 54 4.78 -23.39 17.13
C SER A 54 3.34 -23.85 17.09
N GLY A 55 2.53 -23.25 16.20
CA GLY A 55 1.18 -23.71 15.89
C GLY A 55 0.15 -23.51 17.00
N VAL A 56 0.33 -22.52 17.88
CA VAL A 56 -0.68 -22.24 18.92
C VAL A 56 -1.96 -21.76 18.29
N THR A 57 -3.05 -22.49 18.56
CA THR A 57 -4.36 -22.21 17.98
C THR A 57 -5.28 -21.51 18.98
N ILE A 58 -5.82 -20.37 18.58
CA ILE A 58 -6.71 -19.52 19.39
C ILE A 58 -8.08 -19.50 18.72
N ARG A 59 -9.11 -20.04 19.42
CA ARG A 59 -10.47 -20.19 18.93
C ARG A 59 -11.53 -19.49 19.78
N LYS A 60 -11.10 -18.58 20.64
CA LYS A 60 -11.97 -17.79 21.52
C LYS A 60 -11.44 -16.37 21.66
N PRO A 61 -12.27 -15.38 21.97
CA PRO A 61 -11.84 -14.03 22.26
C PRO A 61 -10.82 -14.00 23.40
N LEU A 62 -9.63 -13.49 23.14
CA LEU A 62 -8.55 -13.35 24.13
C LEU A 62 -7.73 -12.09 23.84
N SER A 63 -7.15 -11.53 24.90
CA SER A 63 -6.11 -10.50 24.80
C SER A 63 -4.74 -11.12 25.08
N LEU A 64 -3.83 -11.06 24.12
CA LEU A 64 -2.44 -11.56 24.21
C LEU A 64 -1.52 -10.37 24.33
N ILE A 65 -0.99 -10.12 25.53
CA ILE A 65 -0.23 -8.91 25.84
C ILE A 65 1.16 -9.25 26.34
N GLY A 66 2.18 -8.73 25.66
CA GLY A 66 3.59 -8.85 26.06
C GLY A 66 4.08 -7.73 26.95
N GLU A 67 4.84 -8.06 28.00
CA GLU A 67 5.59 -7.10 28.79
C GLU A 67 7.03 -7.00 28.28
N ASN A 68 7.42 -5.83 27.74
CA ASN A 68 8.75 -5.59 27.18
C ASN A 68 9.12 -6.53 26.02
N TYR A 69 8.18 -6.79 25.10
CA TYR A 69 8.38 -7.57 23.89
C TYR A 69 8.95 -8.99 24.12
N PRO A 70 8.29 -9.85 24.90
CA PRO A 70 8.70 -11.25 25.00
C PRO A 70 8.76 -11.89 23.62
N VAL A 71 9.76 -12.76 23.42
CA VAL A 71 10.06 -13.35 22.13
C VAL A 71 9.24 -14.62 21.92
N MET A 72 8.42 -14.64 20.86
CA MET A 72 7.70 -15.83 20.37
C MET A 72 8.55 -16.42 19.25
N ASP A 73 9.26 -17.48 19.55
CA ASP A 73 10.20 -18.14 18.65
C ASP A 73 9.59 -19.38 18.02
N GLY A 74 9.34 -19.34 16.72
CA GLY A 74 8.73 -20.43 15.96
C GLY A 74 9.65 -21.58 15.61
N GLU A 75 10.94 -21.53 15.99
CA GLU A 75 11.94 -22.60 15.74
C GLU A 75 12.02 -23.07 14.28
N ASN A 76 11.66 -22.18 13.34
CA ASN A 76 11.49 -22.49 11.90
C ASN A 76 10.40 -23.55 11.60
N LYS A 77 9.34 -23.65 12.42
CA LYS A 77 8.26 -24.63 12.31
C LYS A 77 6.92 -23.94 12.03
N GLY A 78 6.45 -23.91 10.79
CA GLY A 78 5.10 -23.44 10.42
C GLY A 78 4.71 -22.07 10.94
N ASN A 79 3.44 -21.89 11.30
CA ASN A 79 2.92 -20.67 11.91
C ASN A 79 3.22 -20.60 13.41
N ILE A 80 3.38 -19.39 13.96
CA ILE A 80 3.51 -19.23 15.42
C ILE A 80 2.13 -19.17 16.06
N PHE A 81 1.28 -18.22 15.67
CA PHE A 81 -0.11 -18.13 16.11
C PHE A 81 -1.07 -18.38 14.95
N LEU A 82 -2.08 -19.22 15.21
CA LEU A 82 -3.23 -19.47 14.35
C LEU A 82 -4.48 -18.99 15.07
N ILE A 83 -5.14 -17.97 14.54
CA ILE A 83 -6.27 -17.31 15.20
C ILE A 83 -7.52 -17.49 14.34
N ALA A 84 -8.53 -18.13 14.91
CA ALA A 84 -9.85 -18.36 14.32
C ALA A 84 -10.92 -17.96 15.34
N ALA A 85 -10.96 -16.67 15.68
CA ALA A 85 -11.85 -16.12 16.68
C ALA A 85 -12.12 -14.64 16.41
N GLU A 86 -13.21 -14.16 16.98
CA GLU A 86 -13.53 -12.73 17.01
C GLU A 86 -12.94 -12.06 18.26
N ASN A 87 -12.79 -10.72 18.20
CA ASN A 87 -12.42 -9.88 19.35
C ASN A 87 -11.08 -10.31 19.99
N VAL A 88 -10.07 -10.64 19.18
CA VAL A 88 -8.73 -10.98 19.66
C VAL A 88 -7.83 -9.75 19.57
N LEU A 89 -7.09 -9.48 20.64
CA LEU A 89 -6.02 -8.49 20.71
C LEU A 89 -4.67 -9.19 20.79
N VAL A 90 -3.71 -8.82 19.91
CA VAL A 90 -2.30 -9.24 20.01
C VAL A 90 -1.44 -7.98 20.09
N ARG A 91 -0.76 -7.77 21.23
CA ARG A 91 0.02 -6.55 21.46
C ARG A 91 1.32 -6.79 22.20
N GLY A 92 2.36 -6.04 21.79
CA GLY A 92 3.61 -5.93 22.55
C GLY A 92 4.48 -7.19 22.53
N LEU A 93 4.35 -8.02 21.50
CA LEU A 93 5.10 -9.27 21.34
C LEU A 93 6.16 -9.13 20.24
N LYS A 94 7.24 -9.91 20.37
CA LYS A 94 8.25 -10.07 19.32
C LYS A 94 8.17 -11.48 18.74
N PHE A 95 8.03 -11.58 17.40
CA PHE A 95 7.94 -12.85 16.68
C PHE A 95 9.19 -13.08 15.83
N ILE A 96 9.75 -14.28 15.87
CA ILE A 96 10.93 -14.65 15.06
C ILE A 96 10.81 -16.10 14.56
N ARG A 97 11.50 -16.38 13.45
CA ARG A 97 11.77 -17.74 12.95
C ARG A 97 10.52 -18.60 12.70
N THR A 98 9.60 -18.12 11.88
CA THR A 98 8.50 -18.96 11.34
C THR A 98 9.06 -20.04 10.43
N GLY A 99 8.25 -21.06 10.09
CA GLY A 99 8.54 -21.95 8.98
C GLY A 99 8.66 -21.19 7.67
N LYS A 100 9.27 -21.83 6.68
CA LYS A 100 9.40 -21.30 5.30
C LYS A 100 8.65 -22.25 4.37
N SER A 101 7.39 -21.97 4.09
CA SER A 101 6.56 -22.76 3.17
C SER A 101 5.70 -21.85 2.33
N ASN A 102 5.84 -21.96 1.01
CA ASN A 102 4.95 -21.28 0.06
C ASN A 102 3.60 -22.00 -0.10
N MET A 103 3.48 -23.25 0.38
CA MET A 103 2.25 -24.03 0.29
C MET A 103 1.28 -23.70 1.45
N ASP A 104 1.84 -23.40 2.62
CA ASP A 104 1.06 -23.16 3.85
C ASP A 104 1.02 -21.71 4.28
N ASP A 105 1.69 -20.80 3.53
CA ASP A 105 1.83 -19.37 3.89
C ASP A 105 2.18 -19.18 5.36
N SER A 106 3.31 -19.79 5.79
CA SER A 106 3.74 -19.78 7.19
C SER A 106 3.96 -18.37 7.69
N ALA A 107 3.19 -17.95 8.69
CA ALA A 107 3.17 -16.58 9.22
C ALA A 107 3.47 -16.53 10.72
N ALA A 108 3.96 -15.37 11.17
CA ALA A 108 4.07 -15.12 12.60
C ALA A 108 2.69 -15.14 13.26
N ILE A 109 1.73 -14.43 12.68
CA ILE A 109 0.34 -14.42 13.13
C ILE A 109 -0.55 -14.64 11.90
N LYS A 110 -1.31 -15.72 11.91
CA LYS A 110 -2.27 -16.07 10.85
C LYS A 110 -3.69 -16.02 11.39
N PHE A 111 -4.52 -15.16 10.83
CA PHE A 111 -5.95 -15.06 11.12
C PHE A 111 -6.74 -15.68 9.99
N PHE A 112 -7.79 -16.40 10.32
CA PHE A 112 -8.80 -16.82 9.35
C PHE A 112 -10.20 -16.81 9.97
N ASP A 113 -11.19 -16.44 9.16
CA ASP A 113 -12.59 -16.31 9.58
C ASP A 113 -12.76 -15.47 10.85
N SER A 114 -11.95 -14.43 10.99
CA SER A 114 -11.85 -13.61 12.21
C SER A 114 -12.51 -12.25 12.02
N LYS A 115 -12.98 -11.65 13.13
CA LYS A 115 -13.67 -10.37 13.11
C LYS A 115 -13.34 -9.52 14.32
N ASN A 116 -13.33 -8.19 14.16
CA ASN A 116 -13.07 -7.23 15.24
C ASN A 116 -11.73 -7.50 15.95
N CYS A 117 -10.69 -7.90 15.24
CA CYS A 117 -9.40 -8.22 15.83
C CYS A 117 -8.41 -7.06 15.70
N THR A 118 -7.53 -6.93 16.69
CA THR A 118 -6.48 -5.91 16.71
C THR A 118 -5.11 -6.55 16.84
N VAL A 119 -4.18 -6.13 15.97
CA VAL A 119 -2.75 -6.48 16.04
C VAL A 119 -1.96 -5.18 16.09
N GLU A 120 -1.37 -4.88 17.24
CA GLU A 120 -0.74 -3.60 17.45
C GLU A 120 0.55 -3.68 18.26
N ASP A 121 1.47 -2.74 17.98
CA ASP A 121 2.72 -2.58 18.73
C ASP A 121 3.57 -3.86 18.81
N ASN A 122 3.57 -4.69 17.75
CA ASN A 122 4.38 -5.91 17.70
C ASN A 122 5.64 -5.73 16.85
N ILE A 123 6.65 -6.55 17.10
CA ILE A 123 7.89 -6.63 16.34
C ILE A 123 7.94 -8.03 15.67
N LEU A 124 8.04 -8.06 14.35
CA LEU A 124 8.15 -9.29 13.58
C LEU A 124 9.46 -9.25 12.80
N GLU A 125 10.39 -10.15 13.12
CA GLU A 125 11.72 -10.18 12.51
C GLU A 125 11.99 -11.54 11.88
N ASP A 126 12.46 -11.54 10.64
CA ASP A 126 12.85 -12.72 9.87
C ASP A 126 11.78 -13.83 9.87
N THR A 127 10.53 -13.40 9.72
CA THR A 127 9.37 -14.28 9.53
C THR A 127 9.11 -14.45 8.04
N PHE A 128 8.62 -15.63 7.61
CA PHE A 128 8.33 -15.86 6.19
C PHE A 128 7.17 -14.94 5.72
N PHE A 129 5.96 -15.08 6.26
CA PHE A 129 4.97 -14.00 6.28
C PHE A 129 5.01 -13.34 7.66
N GLY A 130 4.88 -12.02 7.69
CA GLY A 130 4.70 -11.32 8.97
C GLY A 130 3.30 -11.56 9.52
N LEU A 131 2.33 -10.85 8.99
CA LEU A 131 0.91 -10.94 9.33
C LEU A 131 0.12 -11.47 8.13
N HIS A 132 -0.72 -12.47 8.34
CA HIS A 132 -1.56 -13.04 7.30
C HIS A 132 -3.02 -13.11 7.77
N PHE A 133 -3.94 -12.54 6.98
CA PHE A 133 -5.37 -12.51 7.28
C PHE A 133 -6.14 -13.07 6.09
N SER A 134 -7.07 -13.98 6.35
CA SER A 134 -7.98 -14.53 5.34
C SER A 134 -9.42 -14.53 5.81
N ASN A 135 -10.37 -14.25 4.91
CA ASN A 135 -11.82 -14.23 5.16
C ASN A 135 -12.22 -13.41 6.41
N SER A 136 -11.52 -12.33 6.72
CA SER A 136 -11.64 -11.61 7.97
C SER A 136 -12.14 -10.18 7.76
N SER A 137 -12.70 -9.57 8.81
CA SER A 137 -13.26 -8.23 8.69
C SER A 137 -13.11 -7.40 9.95
N ASN A 138 -13.20 -6.07 9.78
CA ASN A 138 -13.07 -5.11 10.87
C ASN A 138 -11.78 -5.29 11.67
N LEU A 139 -10.66 -5.39 10.95
CA LEU A 139 -9.33 -5.59 11.52
C LEU A 139 -8.67 -4.24 11.77
N THR A 140 -7.97 -4.11 12.89
CA THR A 140 -7.05 -2.99 13.17
C THR A 140 -5.62 -3.53 13.23
N ILE A 141 -4.78 -3.11 12.27
CA ILE A 141 -3.38 -3.52 12.15
C ILE A 141 -2.54 -2.25 12.25
N ARG A 142 -1.93 -1.99 13.42
CA ARG A 142 -1.26 -0.71 13.62
C ARG A 142 0.02 -0.78 14.42
N ASN A 143 0.93 0.18 14.15
CA ASN A 143 2.20 0.36 14.86
C ASN A 143 3.09 -0.90 14.90
N ASN A 144 2.92 -1.84 13.96
CA ASN A 144 3.75 -3.03 13.93
C ASN A 144 5.04 -2.75 13.14
N LYS A 145 6.16 -3.34 13.58
CA LYS A 145 7.44 -3.34 12.88
C LYS A 145 7.66 -4.71 12.26
N VAL A 146 7.59 -4.81 10.94
CA VAL A 146 7.67 -6.05 10.19
C VAL A 146 8.90 -6.00 9.30
N LYS A 147 9.94 -6.77 9.61
CA LYS A 147 11.21 -6.75 8.92
C LYS A 147 11.70 -8.13 8.57
N ALA A 148 12.12 -8.31 7.31
CA ALA A 148 12.84 -9.49 6.87
C ALA A 148 14.24 -9.12 6.36
N SER A 149 15.17 -10.08 6.42
CA SER A 149 16.55 -9.94 5.96
C SER A 149 16.84 -10.85 4.74
N ALA A 150 15.81 -11.29 4.03
CA ALA A 150 15.93 -12.14 2.85
C ALA A 150 16.62 -11.38 1.69
N THR A 151 17.36 -12.11 0.87
CA THR A 151 18.02 -11.57 -0.32
C THR A 151 17.40 -12.05 -1.63
N ARG A 152 16.50 -13.04 -1.57
CA ARG A 152 15.83 -13.63 -2.74
C ARG A 152 14.32 -13.73 -2.47
N GLU A 153 13.54 -13.50 -3.50
CA GLU A 153 12.06 -13.46 -3.41
C GLU A 153 11.42 -14.74 -2.86
N PHE A 154 12.01 -15.92 -3.14
CA PHE A 154 11.48 -17.19 -2.68
C PHE A 154 11.83 -17.53 -1.21
N GLU A 155 12.70 -16.76 -0.58
CA GLU A 155 13.09 -16.94 0.82
C GLU A 155 12.12 -16.28 1.80
N VAL A 156 11.22 -15.44 1.30
CA VAL A 156 10.30 -14.63 2.11
C VAL A 156 8.97 -14.43 1.40
N GLY A 157 7.89 -14.37 2.17
CA GLY A 157 6.56 -13.99 1.70
C GLY A 157 6.31 -12.48 1.84
N ASN A 158 5.04 -12.12 2.06
CA ASN A 158 4.63 -10.72 2.24
C ASN A 158 4.72 -10.29 3.70
N GLY A 159 4.99 -9.00 3.93
CA GLY A 159 5.06 -8.46 5.29
C GLY A 159 3.68 -8.49 5.97
N ILE A 160 2.68 -7.86 5.34
CA ILE A 160 1.29 -7.87 5.78
C ILE A 160 0.44 -8.33 4.58
N HIS A 161 -0.29 -9.42 4.73
CA HIS A 161 -1.11 -10.00 3.68
C HIS A 161 -2.57 -10.14 4.11
N LEU A 162 -3.49 -9.52 3.35
CA LEU A 162 -4.93 -9.67 3.51
C LEU A 162 -5.53 -10.32 2.26
N TRP A 163 -6.28 -11.40 2.44
CA TRP A 163 -7.00 -12.11 1.39
C TRP A 163 -8.48 -12.24 1.72
N LYS A 164 -9.37 -11.74 0.83
CA LYS A 164 -10.83 -11.72 1.05
C LYS A 164 -11.23 -11.06 2.38
N CYS A 165 -10.64 -9.92 2.69
CA CYS A 165 -10.92 -9.15 3.89
C CYS A 165 -11.67 -7.86 3.57
N LYS A 166 -12.39 -7.30 4.56
CA LYS A 166 -13.13 -6.05 4.38
C LYS A 166 -13.17 -5.21 5.65
N ASP A 167 -13.44 -3.92 5.48
CA ASP A 167 -13.63 -2.96 6.58
C ASP A 167 -12.41 -2.88 7.52
N ASN A 168 -11.19 -2.80 6.97
CA ASN A 168 -9.94 -2.88 7.74
C ASN A 168 -9.24 -1.53 7.87
N LEU A 169 -8.55 -1.33 8.99
CA LEU A 169 -7.63 -0.23 9.23
C LEU A 169 -6.20 -0.75 9.32
N ILE A 170 -5.32 -0.30 8.41
CA ILE A 170 -3.89 -0.64 8.38
C ILE A 170 -3.14 0.68 8.54
N GLU A 171 -2.61 0.98 9.74
CA GLU A 171 -2.04 2.28 10.00
C GLU A 171 -0.71 2.24 10.74
N LYS A 172 0.19 3.19 10.39
CA LYS A 172 1.46 3.42 11.10
C LYS A 172 2.34 2.17 11.25
N ASN A 173 2.26 1.23 10.30
CA ASN A 173 3.16 0.08 10.30
C ASN A 173 4.45 0.42 9.56
N GLU A 174 5.57 -0.12 10.04
CA GLU A 174 6.87 -0.09 9.37
C GLU A 174 7.12 -1.47 8.75
N VAL A 175 7.23 -1.54 7.40
CA VAL A 175 7.40 -2.83 6.71
C VAL A 175 8.61 -2.77 5.79
N SER A 176 9.52 -3.76 5.90
CA SER A 176 10.73 -3.79 5.07
C SER A 176 11.29 -5.18 4.82
N GLY A 177 12.01 -5.34 3.69
CA GLY A 177 12.78 -6.54 3.35
C GLY A 177 11.95 -7.76 2.98
N HIS A 178 10.65 -7.64 2.81
CA HIS A 178 9.75 -8.69 2.34
C HIS A 178 9.68 -8.74 0.81
N ARG A 179 9.03 -9.76 0.26
CA ARG A 179 8.73 -9.84 -1.18
C ARG A 179 7.82 -8.67 -1.57
N ASP A 180 6.63 -8.59 -1.00
CA ASP A 180 5.76 -7.42 -1.03
C ASP A 180 5.59 -6.89 0.40
N GLY A 181 5.64 -5.58 0.60
CA GLY A 181 5.49 -5.00 1.94
C GLY A 181 4.09 -5.25 2.50
N ILE A 182 3.07 -4.73 1.80
CA ILE A 182 1.66 -5.01 2.08
C ILE A 182 1.04 -5.60 0.81
N TYR A 183 0.28 -6.68 0.94
CA TYR A 183 -0.45 -7.30 -0.17
C TYR A 183 -1.93 -7.45 0.15
N LEU A 184 -2.79 -6.90 -0.72
CA LEU A 184 -4.23 -6.93 -0.59
C LEU A 184 -4.84 -7.63 -1.81
N GLU A 185 -5.57 -8.71 -1.60
CA GLU A 185 -6.24 -9.46 -2.65
C GLU A 185 -7.71 -9.70 -2.29
N PHE A 186 -8.64 -9.25 -3.14
CA PHE A 186 -10.08 -9.24 -2.87
C PHE A 186 -10.44 -8.51 -1.57
N VAL A 187 -9.77 -7.37 -1.30
CA VAL A 187 -9.99 -6.56 -0.09
C VAL A 187 -10.83 -5.34 -0.44
N THR A 188 -11.85 -5.05 0.37
CA THR A 188 -12.76 -3.94 0.11
C THR A 188 -12.95 -3.04 1.33
N ASN A 189 -13.38 -1.79 1.11
CA ASN A 189 -13.74 -0.81 2.15
C ASN A 189 -12.66 -0.63 3.22
N SER A 190 -11.40 -0.65 2.84
CA SER A 190 -10.30 -0.62 3.79
C SER A 190 -9.47 0.67 3.66
N LEU A 191 -8.91 1.10 4.77
CA LEU A 191 -8.06 2.27 4.86
C LEU A 191 -6.63 1.87 5.24
N ALA A 192 -5.66 2.12 4.34
CA ALA A 192 -4.24 2.03 4.63
C ALA A 192 -3.68 3.45 4.76
N LYS A 193 -3.22 3.84 5.97
CA LYS A 193 -2.73 5.20 6.18
C LYS A 193 -1.46 5.27 7.02
N GLU A 194 -0.64 6.28 6.71
CA GLU A 194 0.53 6.62 7.50
C GLU A 194 1.53 5.45 7.69
N ASN A 195 1.51 4.46 6.78
CA ASN A 195 2.47 3.36 6.83
C ASN A 195 3.79 3.78 6.16
N PHE A 196 4.92 3.29 6.70
CA PHE A 196 6.25 3.47 6.13
C PHE A 196 6.76 2.15 5.58
N ILE A 197 6.88 2.05 4.27
CA ILE A 197 7.12 0.80 3.56
C ILE A 197 8.36 0.97 2.68
N GLN A 198 9.45 0.24 2.98
CA GLN A 198 10.71 0.46 2.30
C GLN A 198 11.50 -0.81 2.02
N GLY A 199 12.30 -0.78 0.95
CA GLY A 199 13.28 -1.83 0.66
C GLY A 199 12.70 -3.21 0.45
N ASN A 200 11.46 -3.32 -0.01
CA ASN A 200 10.84 -4.60 -0.37
C ASN A 200 11.26 -4.99 -1.78
N MET A 201 11.35 -6.31 -2.06
CA MET A 201 11.97 -6.83 -3.28
C MET A 201 11.13 -6.53 -4.52
N ARG A 202 9.81 -6.66 -4.42
CA ARG A 202 8.88 -6.35 -5.51
C ARG A 202 8.16 -5.03 -5.25
N TYR A 203 7.09 -5.07 -4.50
CA TYR A 203 6.21 -3.92 -4.29
C TYR A 203 6.21 -3.47 -2.83
N GLY A 204 6.18 -2.15 -2.62
CA GLY A 204 5.87 -1.62 -1.31
C GLY A 204 4.44 -1.99 -0.91
N LEU A 205 3.47 -1.70 -1.79
CA LEU A 205 2.08 -2.12 -1.67
C LEU A 205 1.63 -2.75 -3.00
N HIS A 206 1.02 -3.91 -2.92
CA HIS A 206 0.42 -4.58 -4.06
C HIS A 206 -1.04 -4.88 -3.76
N PHE A 207 -1.96 -4.52 -4.66
CA PHE A 207 -3.35 -4.91 -4.51
C PHE A 207 -4.01 -5.29 -5.84
N MET A 208 -4.76 -6.38 -5.77
CA MET A 208 -5.48 -6.97 -6.90
C MET A 208 -6.94 -7.20 -6.55
N PHE A 209 -7.85 -6.91 -7.49
CA PHE A 209 -9.29 -7.10 -7.31
C PHE A 209 -9.84 -6.49 -6.01
N SER A 210 -9.23 -5.37 -5.57
CA SER A 210 -9.46 -4.78 -4.25
C SER A 210 -10.09 -3.41 -4.39
N HIS A 211 -11.41 -3.38 -4.39
CA HIS A 211 -12.23 -2.21 -4.70
C HIS A 211 -12.52 -1.34 -3.46
N ASP A 212 -12.91 -0.08 -3.69
CA ASP A 212 -13.43 0.82 -2.64
C ASP A 212 -12.45 1.06 -1.49
N ASN A 213 -11.15 1.10 -1.76
CA ASN A 213 -10.11 1.30 -0.75
C ASN A 213 -9.50 2.71 -0.80
N THR A 214 -9.02 3.18 0.35
CA THR A 214 -8.31 4.45 0.47
C THR A 214 -6.89 4.24 0.99
N TYR A 215 -5.94 4.90 0.32
CA TYR A 215 -4.52 4.91 0.68
C TYR A 215 -4.11 6.36 0.95
N LEU A 216 -3.82 6.67 2.23
CA LEU A 216 -3.65 8.04 2.70
C LEU A 216 -2.33 8.23 3.44
N ARG A 217 -1.52 9.20 3.02
CA ARG A 217 -0.27 9.59 3.69
C ARG A 217 0.71 8.45 3.97
N ASN A 218 0.77 7.45 3.09
CA ASN A 218 1.77 6.39 3.17
C ASN A 218 3.07 6.83 2.47
N THR A 219 4.20 6.29 2.91
CA THR A 219 5.49 6.46 2.24
C THR A 219 5.99 5.13 1.71
N PHE A 220 6.27 5.10 0.39
CA PHE A 220 6.81 3.95 -0.34
C PHE A 220 8.19 4.31 -0.86
N LYS A 221 9.24 3.76 -0.23
CA LYS A 221 10.62 4.18 -0.50
C LYS A 221 11.54 3.03 -0.84
N ARG A 222 12.33 3.15 -1.93
CA ARG A 222 13.35 2.16 -2.32
C ARG A 222 12.81 0.73 -2.43
N ASN A 223 11.59 0.56 -2.90
CA ASN A 223 11.06 -0.76 -3.22
C ASN A 223 11.40 -1.10 -4.68
N GLY A 224 11.26 -2.36 -5.07
CA GLY A 224 11.34 -2.75 -6.49
C GLY A 224 10.36 -1.94 -7.34
N ALA A 225 9.14 -1.73 -6.85
CA ALA A 225 8.24 -0.65 -7.25
C ALA A 225 7.47 -0.16 -6.02
N GLY A 226 7.05 1.12 -6.00
CA GLY A 226 6.35 1.68 -4.86
C GLY A 226 5.01 0.98 -4.63
N VAL A 227 4.09 1.08 -5.60
CA VAL A 227 2.76 0.46 -5.53
C VAL A 227 2.38 -0.17 -6.87
N ALA A 228 1.74 -1.34 -6.83
CA ALA A 228 1.05 -1.93 -7.98
C ALA A 228 -0.44 -2.08 -7.69
N VAL A 229 -1.26 -1.52 -8.57
CA VAL A 229 -2.73 -1.55 -8.53
C VAL A 229 -3.24 -2.27 -9.76
N MET A 230 -3.95 -3.37 -9.56
CA MET A 230 -4.40 -4.18 -10.70
C MET A 230 -5.86 -4.60 -10.56
N TYR A 231 -6.61 -4.53 -11.68
CA TYR A 231 -7.99 -5.01 -11.80
C TYR A 231 -8.94 -4.47 -10.73
N THR A 232 -8.86 -3.16 -10.49
CA THR A 232 -9.49 -2.52 -9.34
C THR A 232 -10.26 -1.26 -9.77
N LYS A 233 -11.29 -0.89 -9.02
CA LYS A 233 -12.05 0.34 -9.24
C LYS A 233 -12.34 1.07 -7.93
N ASN A 234 -12.66 2.36 -8.07
CA ASN A 234 -13.07 3.22 -6.96
C ASN A 234 -12.02 3.30 -5.84
N VAL A 235 -10.76 3.54 -6.23
CA VAL A 235 -9.64 3.68 -5.29
C VAL A 235 -9.29 5.15 -5.12
N THR A 236 -9.03 5.57 -3.90
CA THR A 236 -8.49 6.89 -3.58
C THR A 236 -7.06 6.77 -3.06
N MET A 237 -6.10 7.38 -3.76
CA MET A 237 -4.70 7.51 -3.36
C MET A 237 -4.43 8.98 -3.06
N GLN A 238 -4.26 9.32 -1.79
CA GLN A 238 -4.17 10.72 -1.37
C GLN A 238 -2.95 10.97 -0.47
N GLU A 239 -2.23 12.06 -0.76
CA GLU A 239 -1.11 12.56 0.06
C GLU A 239 0.00 11.51 0.33
N ASN A 240 0.16 10.52 -0.56
CA ASN A 240 1.21 9.52 -0.42
C ASN A 240 2.53 10.02 -1.02
N ARG A 241 3.64 9.44 -0.57
CA ARG A 241 4.99 9.72 -1.06
C ARG A 241 5.59 8.48 -1.70
N PHE A 242 6.02 8.60 -2.94
CA PHE A 242 6.68 7.55 -3.72
C PHE A 242 8.09 8.02 -4.03
N GLU A 243 9.09 7.47 -3.33
CA GLU A 243 10.44 8.00 -3.33
C GLU A 243 11.49 6.95 -3.69
N GLU A 244 12.40 7.33 -4.58
CA GLU A 244 13.60 6.54 -4.87
C GLU A 244 13.33 5.07 -5.27
N ASN A 245 12.20 4.80 -5.92
CA ASN A 245 11.92 3.47 -6.47
C ASN A 245 12.60 3.38 -7.84
N TRP A 246 13.81 2.80 -7.87
CA TRP A 246 14.66 2.71 -9.05
C TRP A 246 14.88 1.27 -9.49
N GLY A 247 14.90 1.05 -10.82
CA GLY A 247 15.20 -0.24 -11.43
C GLY A 247 14.65 -0.32 -12.86
N SER A 248 14.94 -1.40 -13.56
CA SER A 248 14.49 -1.62 -14.95
C SER A 248 12.97 -1.68 -15.09
N SER A 249 12.27 -2.08 -14.03
CA SER A 249 10.81 -2.17 -13.96
C SER A 249 10.26 -1.51 -12.69
N ALA A 250 10.89 -0.40 -12.26
CA ALA A 250 10.52 0.31 -11.05
C ALA A 250 9.59 1.48 -11.37
N TYR A 251 8.53 1.58 -10.62
CA TYR A 251 7.52 2.62 -10.72
C TYR A 251 7.23 3.21 -9.33
N GLY A 252 6.87 4.50 -9.28
CA GLY A 252 6.18 5.03 -8.10
C GLY A 252 4.85 4.31 -7.95
N ILE A 253 4.00 4.35 -9.01
CA ILE A 253 2.76 3.56 -9.11
C ILE A 253 2.68 2.87 -10.47
N LEU A 254 2.28 1.60 -10.47
CA LEU A 254 1.79 0.87 -11.62
C LEU A 254 0.26 0.76 -11.53
N LEU A 255 -0.47 1.31 -12.51
CA LEU A 255 -1.92 1.21 -12.65
C LEU A 255 -2.25 0.32 -13.84
N LYS A 256 -2.81 -0.85 -13.57
CA LYS A 256 -3.19 -1.80 -14.63
C LYS A 256 -4.67 -2.19 -14.52
N ASP A 257 -5.44 -1.91 -15.58
CA ASP A 257 -6.87 -2.20 -15.67
C ASP A 257 -7.67 -1.67 -14.47
N ILE A 258 -7.47 -0.38 -14.14
CA ILE A 258 -8.20 0.29 -13.08
C ILE A 258 -9.13 1.38 -13.64
N SER A 259 -10.19 1.69 -12.89
CA SER A 259 -11.15 2.71 -13.30
C SER A 259 -11.74 3.50 -12.12
N ASP A 260 -12.38 4.62 -12.45
CA ASP A 260 -13.23 5.38 -11.52
C ASP A 260 -12.52 5.75 -10.22
N SER A 261 -11.26 6.18 -10.32
CA SER A 261 -10.33 6.32 -9.17
C SER A 261 -9.78 7.72 -9.05
N LYS A 262 -9.15 8.04 -7.91
CA LYS A 262 -8.58 9.36 -7.62
C LYS A 262 -7.14 9.23 -7.13
N VAL A 263 -6.26 10.08 -7.68
CA VAL A 263 -4.84 10.19 -7.31
C VAL A 263 -4.58 11.68 -7.00
N ILE A 264 -4.61 12.06 -5.72
CA ILE A 264 -4.68 13.47 -5.31
C ILE A 264 -3.59 13.82 -4.31
N GLY A 265 -2.86 14.93 -4.54
CA GLY A 265 -1.90 15.47 -3.57
C GLY A 265 -0.68 14.58 -3.31
N ASN A 266 -0.38 13.63 -4.20
CA ASN A 266 0.74 12.71 -4.00
C ASN A 266 2.06 13.30 -4.50
N VAL A 267 3.17 12.84 -3.92
CA VAL A 267 4.53 13.21 -4.32
C VAL A 267 5.23 12.00 -4.95
N PHE A 268 5.66 12.17 -6.19
CA PHE A 268 6.47 11.19 -6.93
C PHE A 268 7.87 11.78 -7.12
N GLN A 269 8.84 11.29 -6.36
CA GLN A 269 10.19 11.86 -6.39
C GLN A 269 11.27 10.80 -6.61
N LYS A 270 12.14 11.07 -7.60
CA LYS A 270 13.31 10.22 -7.90
C LYS A 270 12.93 8.75 -8.14
N ASN A 271 11.87 8.51 -8.91
CA ASN A 271 11.52 7.17 -9.37
C ASN A 271 12.00 6.97 -10.82
N THR A 272 12.19 5.73 -11.26
CA THR A 272 12.42 5.48 -12.69
C THR A 272 11.24 5.96 -13.51
N VAL A 273 10.01 5.59 -13.12
CA VAL A 273 8.76 6.11 -13.65
C VAL A 273 7.90 6.56 -12.47
N GLY A 274 7.36 7.78 -12.49
CA GLY A 274 6.44 8.25 -11.47
C GLY A 274 5.16 7.41 -11.48
N ILE A 275 4.40 7.46 -12.59
CA ILE A 275 3.20 6.64 -12.80
C ILE A 275 3.29 5.93 -14.16
N TYR A 276 3.09 4.62 -14.17
CA TYR A 276 2.87 3.81 -15.36
C TYR A 276 1.41 3.38 -15.42
N MET A 277 0.73 3.59 -16.56
CA MET A 277 -0.68 3.28 -16.74
C MET A 277 -0.93 2.44 -17.99
N GLU A 278 -1.69 1.36 -17.83
CA GLU A 278 -2.14 0.47 -18.90
C GLU A 278 -3.60 0.08 -18.66
N GLY A 279 -4.46 0.13 -19.69
CA GLY A 279 -5.86 -0.27 -19.60
C GLY A 279 -6.71 0.51 -18.58
N SER A 280 -6.28 1.72 -18.20
CA SER A 280 -6.85 2.44 -17.08
C SER A 280 -7.65 3.67 -17.54
N SER A 281 -8.83 3.89 -16.93
CA SER A 281 -9.75 4.92 -17.41
C SER A 281 -10.53 5.63 -16.29
N ARG A 282 -10.99 6.85 -16.58
CA ARG A 282 -11.80 7.69 -15.68
C ARG A 282 -11.14 7.90 -14.32
N ILE A 283 -9.86 8.30 -14.36
CA ILE A 283 -9.07 8.59 -13.17
C ILE A 283 -8.79 10.08 -13.11
N ASP A 284 -9.01 10.68 -11.94
CA ASP A 284 -8.66 12.06 -11.63
C ASP A 284 -7.28 12.12 -11.00
N PHE A 285 -6.31 12.75 -11.70
CA PHE A 285 -4.99 13.07 -11.17
C PHE A 285 -4.92 14.55 -10.86
N LYS A 286 -5.00 14.93 -9.57
CA LYS A 286 -5.04 16.33 -9.15
C LYS A 286 -3.99 16.65 -8.10
N GLU A 287 -3.40 17.85 -8.21
CA GLU A 287 -2.50 18.41 -7.17
C GLU A 287 -1.30 17.50 -6.83
N ASN A 288 -0.89 16.64 -7.78
CA ASN A 288 0.27 15.79 -7.58
C ASN A 288 1.56 16.50 -7.97
N SER A 289 2.66 16.14 -7.33
CA SER A 289 3.98 16.65 -7.61
C SER A 289 4.89 15.57 -8.18
N PHE A 290 5.39 15.76 -9.40
CA PHE A 290 6.32 14.87 -10.08
C PHE A 290 7.70 15.55 -10.14
N LYS A 291 8.65 15.10 -9.32
CA LYS A 291 9.97 15.72 -9.15
C LYS A 291 11.11 14.76 -9.49
N GLU A 292 11.98 15.15 -10.40
CA GLU A 292 13.25 14.46 -10.67
C GLU A 292 13.08 12.95 -11.02
N ASN A 293 11.97 12.58 -11.68
CA ASN A 293 11.76 11.21 -12.16
C ASN A 293 12.42 11.00 -13.53
N GLY A 294 12.73 9.77 -13.90
CA GLY A 294 13.11 9.43 -15.26
C GLY A 294 11.97 9.76 -16.23
N TRP A 295 10.80 9.20 -15.99
CA TRP A 295 9.54 9.56 -16.62
C TRP A 295 8.55 9.99 -15.54
N ALA A 296 7.91 11.14 -15.68
CA ALA A 296 6.83 11.50 -14.75
C ALA A 296 5.63 10.59 -14.98
N LEU A 297 5.18 10.47 -16.23
CA LEU A 297 4.03 9.65 -16.62
C LEU A 297 4.40 8.79 -17.85
N LYS A 298 4.09 7.49 -17.80
CA LYS A 298 4.01 6.60 -18.94
C LYS A 298 2.57 6.15 -19.13
N LEU A 299 1.92 6.65 -20.17
CA LEU A 299 0.51 6.40 -20.49
C LEU A 299 0.42 5.52 -21.73
N MET A 300 -0.02 4.28 -21.58
CA MET A 300 -0.24 3.40 -22.73
C MET A 300 -1.50 3.82 -23.50
N ALA A 301 -1.55 3.56 -24.79
CA ALA A 301 -2.65 3.95 -25.68
C ALA A 301 -4.00 3.32 -25.30
N SER A 302 -4.01 2.29 -24.45
CA SER A 302 -5.21 1.69 -23.87
C SER A 302 -5.85 2.49 -22.74
N CYS A 303 -5.26 3.65 -22.37
CA CYS A 303 -5.80 4.51 -21.30
C CYS A 303 -6.66 5.61 -21.90
N ASP A 304 -7.86 5.82 -21.36
CA ASP A 304 -8.80 6.83 -21.85
C ASP A 304 -9.55 7.57 -20.74
N GLN A 305 -10.12 8.73 -21.07
CA GLN A 305 -10.98 9.53 -20.18
C GLN A 305 -10.34 9.87 -18.83
N ASN A 306 -9.02 10.02 -18.77
CA ASN A 306 -8.32 10.43 -17.56
C ASN A 306 -8.11 11.94 -17.57
N LEU A 307 -8.22 12.56 -16.39
CA LEU A 307 -8.00 14.00 -16.19
C LEU A 307 -6.74 14.26 -15.36
N PHE A 308 -5.79 15.00 -15.93
CA PHE A 308 -4.61 15.49 -15.23
C PHE A 308 -4.74 16.99 -15.02
N GLN A 309 -5.07 17.41 -13.80
CA GLN A 309 -5.35 18.81 -13.50
C GLN A 309 -4.53 19.32 -12.31
N ALA A 310 -4.00 20.54 -12.46
CA ALA A 310 -3.30 21.23 -11.39
C ALA A 310 -2.11 20.47 -10.78
N ASN A 311 -1.40 19.65 -11.58
CA ASN A 311 -0.21 18.95 -11.14
C ASN A 311 1.06 19.76 -11.41
N ASN A 312 2.11 19.51 -10.64
CA ASN A 312 3.44 20.08 -10.85
C ASN A 312 4.38 19.05 -11.48
N PHE A 313 5.02 19.41 -12.59
CA PHE A 313 6.07 18.63 -13.25
C PHE A 313 7.38 19.41 -13.23
N SER A 314 8.40 18.90 -12.52
CA SER A 314 9.69 19.60 -12.40
C SER A 314 10.89 18.66 -12.31
N GLY A 315 11.93 18.94 -13.10
CA GLY A 315 13.18 18.18 -13.12
C GLY A 315 13.07 16.78 -13.71
N ASN A 316 11.94 16.39 -14.30
CA ASN A 316 11.80 15.06 -14.89
C ASN A 316 12.57 14.98 -16.22
N THR A 317 13.16 13.82 -16.54
CA THR A 317 13.79 13.63 -17.84
C THR A 317 12.74 13.71 -18.95
N PHE A 318 11.65 12.95 -18.80
CA PHE A 318 10.47 13.01 -19.67
C PHE A 318 9.22 13.27 -18.84
N ASP A 319 8.38 14.21 -19.30
CA ASP A 319 7.14 14.51 -18.58
C ASP A 319 6.07 13.47 -18.91
N ILE A 320 5.77 13.26 -20.19
CA ILE A 320 4.82 12.22 -20.63
C ILE A 320 5.46 11.40 -21.76
N SER A 321 5.25 10.08 -21.72
CA SER A 321 5.57 9.14 -22.78
C SER A 321 4.36 8.25 -23.07
N THR A 322 4.17 7.86 -24.34
CA THR A 322 3.10 6.98 -24.80
C THR A 322 3.56 6.07 -25.94
N ASN A 323 2.95 4.89 -26.05
CA ASN A 323 3.20 3.96 -27.15
C ASN A 323 2.22 4.11 -28.35
N GLY A 324 1.31 5.08 -28.27
CA GLY A 324 0.31 5.33 -29.34
C GLY A 324 -0.56 6.54 -29.03
N ASN A 325 -1.70 6.66 -29.69
CA ASN A 325 -2.61 7.79 -29.55
C ASN A 325 -3.38 7.71 -28.24
N LEU A 326 -3.47 8.83 -27.51
CA LEU A 326 -4.14 8.95 -26.22
C LEU A 326 -5.46 9.70 -26.37
N VAL A 327 -6.50 8.96 -26.77
CA VAL A 327 -7.83 9.53 -27.03
C VAL A 327 -8.54 9.86 -25.70
N LEU A 328 -9.25 11.00 -25.66
CA LEU A 328 -10.11 11.44 -24.55
C LEU A 328 -9.40 11.69 -23.19
N ASN A 329 -8.08 11.64 -23.14
CA ASN A 329 -7.38 12.09 -21.94
C ASN A 329 -7.21 13.63 -21.97
N GLN A 330 -7.26 14.27 -20.81
CA GLN A 330 -7.23 15.73 -20.71
C GLN A 330 -6.10 16.20 -19.80
N LEU A 331 -5.37 17.23 -20.27
CA LEU A 331 -4.43 18.01 -19.47
C LEU A 331 -5.02 19.39 -19.23
N LYS A 332 -5.01 19.87 -17.98
CA LYS A 332 -5.58 21.17 -17.66
C LYS A 332 -4.84 21.82 -16.51
N GLU A 333 -4.39 23.05 -16.73
CA GLU A 333 -3.83 23.90 -15.69
C GLU A 333 -2.63 23.26 -14.94
N ASN A 334 -1.84 22.40 -15.58
CA ASN A 334 -0.65 21.83 -14.96
C ASN A 334 0.54 22.82 -15.07
N TYR A 335 1.43 22.75 -14.10
CA TYR A 335 2.73 23.44 -14.18
C TYR A 335 3.77 22.51 -14.79
N TRP A 336 4.52 23.05 -15.76
CA TRP A 336 5.59 22.35 -16.47
C TRP A 336 6.86 23.21 -16.42
N ASP A 337 7.93 22.73 -15.80
CA ASP A 337 9.18 23.50 -15.73
C ASP A 337 9.87 23.75 -17.09
N LYS A 338 9.49 22.97 -18.10
CA LYS A 338 9.97 23.10 -19.49
C LYS A 338 9.09 24.02 -20.35
N TYR A 339 8.02 24.57 -19.79
CA TYR A 339 7.16 25.49 -20.51
C TYR A 339 7.83 26.84 -20.70
N GLU A 340 7.98 27.29 -21.97
CA GLU A 340 8.63 28.54 -22.38
C GLU A 340 7.62 29.56 -22.99
N GLY A 341 6.33 29.38 -22.72
CA GLY A 341 5.31 30.31 -23.20
C GLY A 341 5.25 31.63 -22.40
N TYR A 342 4.33 32.48 -22.76
CA TYR A 342 4.14 33.81 -22.14
C TYR A 342 2.71 33.96 -21.62
N ASP A 343 2.49 34.97 -20.80
CA ASP A 343 1.21 35.35 -20.16
C ASP A 343 1.05 36.86 -20.36
N LEU A 344 0.37 37.29 -21.42
CA LEU A 344 0.17 38.67 -21.78
C LEU A 344 -0.88 39.37 -20.92
N ASN A 345 -1.92 38.65 -20.54
CA ASN A 345 -3.03 39.16 -19.73
C ASN A 345 -2.76 39.17 -18.22
N ARG A 346 -1.66 38.51 -17.79
CA ARG A 346 -1.18 38.41 -16.41
C ARG A 346 -2.14 37.66 -15.46
N ASP A 347 -2.85 36.66 -15.97
CA ASP A 347 -3.73 35.79 -15.17
C ASP A 347 -3.03 34.56 -14.58
N LYS A 348 -1.71 34.46 -14.81
CA LYS A 348 -0.84 33.33 -14.39
C LYS A 348 -1.08 32.04 -15.18
N ILE A 349 -1.79 32.11 -16.27
CA ILE A 349 -1.98 31.03 -17.24
C ILE A 349 -1.21 31.40 -18.51
N GLY A 350 -0.52 30.44 -19.09
CA GLY A 350 0.18 30.70 -20.35
C GLY A 350 -0.78 30.79 -21.53
N ASP A 351 -0.59 31.80 -22.37
CA ASP A 351 -1.40 32.03 -23.57
C ASP A 351 -1.08 31.07 -24.72
N VAL A 352 0.00 30.31 -24.61
CA VAL A 352 0.43 29.32 -25.60
C VAL A 352 0.22 27.92 -25.02
N PRO A 353 -0.50 27.02 -25.71
CA PRO A 353 -0.66 25.64 -25.27
C PRO A 353 0.68 24.91 -25.15
N TYR A 354 0.79 24.00 -24.19
CA TYR A 354 1.99 23.18 -23.98
C TYR A 354 1.77 21.72 -24.41
N ARG A 355 2.76 21.16 -25.08
CA ARG A 355 2.81 19.75 -25.52
C ARG A 355 3.87 18.99 -24.73
N PRO A 356 3.50 18.21 -23.70
CA PRO A 356 4.46 17.51 -22.85
C PRO A 356 5.10 16.27 -23.48
N ILE A 357 4.52 15.73 -24.56
CA ILE A 357 5.09 14.62 -25.32
C ILE A 357 6.02 15.21 -26.39
N ASN A 358 7.30 14.95 -26.30
CA ASN A 358 8.28 15.36 -27.31
C ASN A 358 8.69 14.21 -28.22
N LEU A 359 9.17 14.54 -29.41
CA LEU A 359 9.59 13.56 -30.43
C LEU A 359 10.63 12.57 -29.89
N TYR A 360 11.57 13.05 -29.09
CA TYR A 360 12.60 12.19 -28.51
C TYR A 360 12.02 11.18 -27.51
N SER A 361 11.01 11.54 -26.72
CA SER A 361 10.30 10.58 -25.84
C SER A 361 9.64 9.45 -26.61
N VAL A 362 9.07 9.75 -27.78
CA VAL A 362 8.47 8.75 -28.69
C VAL A 362 9.54 7.82 -29.28
N ILE A 363 10.70 8.36 -29.63
CA ILE A 363 11.84 7.55 -30.12
C ILE A 363 12.34 6.60 -29.02
N VAL A 364 12.52 7.11 -27.80
CA VAL A 364 12.98 6.30 -26.66
C VAL A 364 11.98 5.19 -26.31
N GLU A 365 10.68 5.44 -26.43
CA GLU A 365 9.68 4.40 -26.20
C GLU A 365 9.75 3.26 -27.20
N LYS A 366 10.01 3.58 -28.49
CA LYS A 366 10.17 2.58 -29.57
C LYS A 366 11.55 1.90 -29.55
N ILE A 367 12.59 2.63 -29.18
CA ILE A 367 13.98 2.19 -29.19
C ILE A 367 14.61 2.57 -27.85
N PRO A 368 14.42 1.78 -26.77
CA PRO A 368 14.89 2.13 -25.43
C PRO A 368 16.40 2.44 -25.33
N ALA A 369 17.23 1.81 -26.15
CA ALA A 369 18.65 2.08 -26.20
C ALA A 369 18.98 3.53 -26.60
N SER A 370 18.08 4.23 -27.29
CA SER A 370 18.28 5.64 -27.69
C SER A 370 18.35 6.59 -26.50
N VAL A 371 17.92 6.19 -25.30
CA VAL A 371 18.07 6.98 -24.08
C VAL A 371 19.53 7.37 -23.82
N MET A 372 20.50 6.58 -24.32
CA MET A 372 21.93 6.91 -24.22
C MET A 372 22.30 8.22 -24.95
N LEU A 373 21.49 8.67 -25.89
CA LEU A 373 21.69 9.93 -26.61
C LEU A 373 21.18 11.16 -25.83
N TRP A 374 20.62 10.98 -24.64
CA TRP A 374 20.15 12.05 -23.79
C TRP A 374 21.24 13.14 -23.60
N ARG A 375 20.86 14.40 -23.76
CA ARG A 375 21.78 15.56 -23.76
C ARG A 375 22.80 15.61 -24.89
N SER A 376 22.67 14.78 -25.94
CA SER A 376 23.52 14.90 -27.13
C SER A 376 23.08 16.09 -28.01
N PHE A 377 23.99 16.53 -28.87
CA PHE A 377 23.67 17.56 -29.89
C PHE A 377 22.47 17.14 -30.77
N LEU A 378 22.37 15.85 -31.10
CA LEU A 378 21.28 15.31 -31.90
C LEU A 378 19.91 15.54 -31.24
N VAL A 379 19.79 15.26 -29.94
CA VAL A 379 18.54 15.49 -29.18
C VAL A 379 18.21 16.98 -29.14
N THR A 380 19.19 17.84 -28.89
CA THR A 380 18.98 19.29 -28.92
C THR A 380 18.50 19.78 -30.30
N LEU A 381 19.02 19.18 -31.38
CA LEU A 381 18.60 19.50 -32.74
C LEU A 381 17.15 19.03 -32.98
N LEU A 382 16.79 17.82 -32.54
CA LEU A 382 15.42 17.29 -32.64
C LEU A 382 14.43 18.19 -31.90
N ASP A 383 14.73 18.61 -30.68
CA ASP A 383 13.86 19.53 -29.89
C ASP A 383 13.65 20.87 -30.61
N ARG A 384 14.69 21.41 -31.27
CA ARG A 384 14.56 22.64 -32.06
C ARG A 384 13.73 22.43 -33.32
N MET A 385 13.90 21.29 -34.02
CA MET A 385 13.11 20.96 -35.20
C MET A 385 11.63 20.78 -34.84
N GLU A 386 11.34 20.15 -33.73
CA GLU A 386 9.97 19.96 -33.23
C GLU A 386 9.27 21.30 -32.96
N LYS A 387 9.96 22.29 -32.38
CA LYS A 387 9.42 23.65 -32.18
C LYS A 387 9.08 24.35 -33.51
N ILE A 388 9.75 24.00 -34.62
CA ILE A 388 9.49 24.56 -35.94
C ILE A 388 8.40 23.76 -36.68
N LEU A 389 8.37 22.43 -36.48
CA LEU A 389 7.45 21.49 -37.14
C LEU A 389 6.67 20.65 -36.11
N PRO A 390 5.73 21.25 -35.38
CA PRO A 390 5.02 20.58 -34.28
C PRO A 390 4.12 19.41 -34.74
N THR A 391 3.92 19.22 -36.03
CA THR A 391 3.15 18.10 -36.61
C THR A 391 3.86 16.72 -36.48
N MET A 392 5.09 16.68 -35.99
CA MET A 392 5.84 15.42 -35.81
C MET A 392 5.48 14.70 -34.50
N THR A 393 4.76 15.33 -33.58
CA THR A 393 4.30 14.78 -32.31
C THR A 393 2.79 14.56 -32.29
N PRO A 394 2.26 13.59 -31.50
CA PRO A 394 0.83 13.39 -31.36
C PRO A 394 0.11 14.67 -30.85
N ASP A 395 -0.95 15.06 -31.55
CA ASP A 395 -1.73 16.28 -31.22
C ASP A 395 -2.72 16.11 -30.05
N GLU A 396 -2.77 14.94 -29.42
CA GLU A 396 -3.89 14.54 -28.57
C GLU A 396 -3.72 14.87 -27.07
N MET A 397 -2.49 15.16 -26.62
CA MET A 397 -2.19 15.50 -25.22
C MET A 397 -1.61 16.92 -25.14
N ILE A 398 -2.50 17.90 -25.13
CA ILE A 398 -2.12 19.31 -25.07
C ILE A 398 -2.73 19.92 -23.80
N ASP A 399 -1.91 20.59 -23.00
CA ASP A 399 -2.40 21.45 -21.93
C ASP A 399 -2.69 22.83 -22.54
N GLN A 400 -3.97 23.17 -22.67
CA GLN A 400 -4.44 24.41 -23.26
C GLN A 400 -4.25 25.62 -22.33
N SER A 401 -4.02 25.37 -21.05
CA SER A 401 -3.94 26.40 -20.00
C SER A 401 -2.82 26.13 -19.01
N PRO A 402 -1.55 25.97 -19.48
CA PRO A 402 -0.42 25.67 -18.61
C PRO A 402 -0.19 26.79 -17.60
N LYS A 403 0.17 26.45 -16.36
CA LYS A 403 0.48 27.43 -15.32
C LYS A 403 1.89 27.98 -15.48
N MET A 404 2.02 29.31 -15.29
CA MET A 404 3.30 30.04 -15.33
C MET A 404 4.16 29.79 -14.08
N ARG A 405 3.58 29.33 -12.99
CA ARG A 405 4.30 29.07 -11.73
C ARG A 405 3.79 27.78 -11.08
N PRO A 406 4.66 27.07 -10.35
CA PRO A 406 4.24 25.87 -9.64
C PRO A 406 3.18 26.20 -8.58
N TYR A 407 2.33 25.24 -8.33
CA TYR A 407 1.43 25.26 -7.18
C TYR A 407 2.24 25.02 -5.90
N ASP A 408 1.85 25.68 -4.83
CA ASP A 408 2.35 25.39 -3.48
C ASP A 408 1.36 24.43 -2.82
N PHE A 409 1.79 23.21 -2.59
CA PHE A 409 0.94 22.18 -1.95
C PHE A 409 1.31 21.98 -0.47
N GLY A 410 2.16 22.86 0.10
CA GLY A 410 2.59 22.78 1.50
C GLY A 410 3.85 21.94 1.73
#